data_06bdaf96a32be8a760ded8dcbc4c3966
#
_entry.id   06bdaf96a32be8a760ded8dcbc4c3966
#
_cell.length_a   1.000
_cell.length_b   1.000
_cell.length_c   1.000
_cell.angle_alpha   90.00
_cell.angle_beta   90.00
_cell.angle_gamma   90.00
#
_symmetry.space_group_name_H-M   'P 1'
#
loop_
_entity.id
_entity.type
_entity.pdbx_description
1 polymer ?
#
loop_
_entity_poly.entity_id
_entity_poly.type
_entity_poly.pdbx_seq_one_letter_code
_entity_poly.pdbx_strand_id
1 'polypeptide(L)'
;MLVMDCTLRDGANVVGKGFDARLTKMMIEGMIAAGITTIEMGNCLGLGAYEANGSIAPCTDEEYLQLIQPYLSQAEIGMFLGYKNATQPNVDLAARYGLKFLRIGANAGDGAGACEGIRLAKAAGMKCRYSLMKAYVLSPKELAEEAKMLADCGLDEITIMDSAGTMMPHETEAYTKELVAAVDIPVAFHGHNNLGLSVANAIAAAEAGATVFDCGLLGMARSAGNCATELLVATFQRLGYFKDIDLYKLLAFLDGELIPAMEEYNYHVAVKPFDLILGLAGCHSSFTKRFQNIADEMGVPLYQLIVEVSKRDQKAPSEELIRQIAADLV
;
A
#
# COMPACT_ATOMS: atom_id res chain seq x y z
N MET A 1 16.84 -7.37 6.00
CA MET A 1 15.43 -7.23 5.59
C MET A 1 14.68 -6.36 6.56
N LEU A 2 13.66 -5.63 6.12
CA LEU A 2 12.92 -4.63 6.89
C LEU A 2 11.41 -4.89 6.74
N VAL A 3 10.65 -4.73 7.82
CA VAL A 3 9.18 -4.64 7.79
C VAL A 3 8.81 -3.16 7.76
N MET A 4 7.95 -2.75 6.83
CA MET A 4 7.29 -1.45 6.86
C MET A 4 5.78 -1.67 7.08
N ASP A 5 5.28 -1.23 8.22
CA ASP A 5 3.86 -1.34 8.49
C ASP A 5 3.09 -0.16 7.91
N CYS A 6 2.09 -0.47 7.09
CA CYS A 6 1.25 0.49 6.39
C CYS A 6 -0.18 0.57 6.97
N THR A 7 -0.43 -0.01 8.15
CA THR A 7 -1.77 -0.03 8.77
C THR A 7 -2.34 1.37 8.89
N LEU A 8 -1.55 2.30 9.40
CA LEU A 8 -2.00 3.66 9.70
C LEU A 8 -2.24 4.52 8.46
N ARG A 9 -1.91 4.03 7.27
CA ARG A 9 -2.24 4.67 5.99
C ARG A 9 -3.20 3.80 5.19
N ASP A 10 -2.73 2.68 4.65
CA ASP A 10 -3.53 1.82 3.78
C ASP A 10 -4.60 1.06 4.57
N GLY A 11 -4.24 0.59 5.75
CA GLY A 11 -5.18 -0.03 6.69
C GLY A 11 -6.34 0.87 7.09
N ALA A 12 -6.14 2.17 7.11
CA ALA A 12 -7.18 3.15 7.48
C ALA A 12 -8.41 3.13 6.55
N ASN A 13 -8.32 2.49 5.39
CA ASN A 13 -9.48 2.27 4.52
C ASN A 13 -10.59 1.43 5.18
N VAL A 14 -10.29 0.62 6.19
CA VAL A 14 -11.30 -0.20 6.89
C VAL A 14 -12.19 0.64 7.81
N VAL A 15 -11.72 1.81 8.26
CA VAL A 15 -12.46 2.77 9.09
C VAL A 15 -12.93 4.00 8.31
N GLY A 16 -12.61 4.08 7.03
CA GLY A 16 -13.06 5.16 6.13
C GLY A 16 -11.93 6.03 5.61
N LYS A 17 -11.62 7.16 6.26
CA LYS A 17 -10.62 8.13 5.77
C LYS A 17 -9.28 8.09 6.52
N GLY A 18 -9.29 7.63 7.75
CA GLY A 18 -8.13 7.62 8.63
C GLY A 18 -8.51 7.08 10.00
N PHE A 19 -7.54 6.66 10.78
CA PHE A 19 -7.74 6.37 12.20
C PHE A 19 -7.76 7.67 13.00
N ASP A 20 -8.51 7.69 14.09
CA ASP A 20 -8.47 8.80 15.05
C ASP A 20 -7.14 8.84 15.83
N ALA A 21 -6.93 9.91 16.59
CA ALA A 21 -5.70 10.09 17.35
C ALA A 21 -5.46 8.98 18.40
N ARG A 22 -6.53 8.41 18.99
CA ARG A 22 -6.45 7.34 19.99
C ARG A 22 -5.92 6.05 19.36
N LEU A 23 -6.57 5.61 18.27
CA LEU A 23 -6.18 4.39 17.55
C LEU A 23 -4.79 4.54 16.92
N THR A 24 -4.49 5.71 16.36
CA THR A 24 -3.17 5.98 15.78
C THR A 24 -2.06 5.83 16.81
N LYS A 25 -2.19 6.44 18.00
CA LYS A 25 -1.22 6.31 19.10
C LYS A 25 -1.06 4.87 19.54
N MET A 26 -2.18 4.21 19.82
CA MET A 26 -2.21 2.82 20.29
C MET A 26 -1.43 1.89 19.34
N MET A 27 -1.68 2.02 18.02
CA MET A 27 -0.99 1.18 17.03
C MET A 27 0.50 1.52 16.91
N ILE A 28 0.89 2.80 16.94
CA ILE A 28 2.31 3.19 16.94
C ILE A 28 3.03 2.60 18.17
N GLU A 29 2.45 2.73 19.35
CA GLU A 29 3.01 2.22 20.60
C GLU A 29 3.13 0.70 20.61
N GLY A 30 2.10 0.00 20.15
CA GLY A 30 2.10 -1.46 20.02
C GLY A 30 3.15 -1.97 19.03
N MET A 31 3.27 -1.32 17.87
CA MET A 31 4.29 -1.65 16.87
C MET A 31 5.71 -1.43 17.38
N ILE A 32 5.99 -0.27 17.98
CA ILE A 32 7.31 0.05 18.55
C ILE A 32 7.67 -0.94 19.67
N ALA A 33 6.74 -1.24 20.56
CA ALA A 33 6.94 -2.20 21.66
C ALA A 33 7.27 -3.61 21.15
N ALA A 34 6.76 -3.98 19.98
CA ALA A 34 7.06 -5.24 19.29
C ALA A 34 8.35 -5.20 18.45
N GLY A 35 8.99 -4.03 18.29
CA GLY A 35 10.20 -3.87 17.47
C GLY A 35 9.93 -3.54 16.01
N ILE A 36 8.70 -3.19 15.62
CA ILE A 36 8.36 -2.69 14.29
C ILE A 36 8.54 -1.17 14.30
N THR A 37 9.60 -0.70 13.63
CA THR A 37 10.03 0.69 13.75
C THR A 37 10.02 1.46 12.43
N THR A 38 9.55 0.87 11.34
CA THR A 38 9.28 1.60 10.09
C THR A 38 7.79 1.60 9.82
N ILE A 39 7.19 2.79 9.85
CA ILE A 39 5.74 2.96 9.89
C ILE A 39 5.30 4.01 8.86
N GLU A 40 4.40 3.63 7.97
CA GLU A 40 3.71 4.55 7.07
C GLU A 40 2.34 4.91 7.67
N MET A 41 2.06 6.20 7.85
CA MET A 41 0.87 6.67 8.55
C MET A 41 0.18 7.86 7.87
N GLY A 42 -0.95 8.28 8.42
CA GLY A 42 -1.73 9.43 7.96
C GLY A 42 -3.15 9.06 7.56
N ASN A 43 -3.74 9.83 6.65
CA ASN A 43 -5.02 9.47 6.05
C ASN A 43 -4.84 8.40 4.95
N CYS A 44 -5.90 7.68 4.60
CA CYS A 44 -5.81 6.53 3.67
C CYS A 44 -5.44 6.90 2.22
N LEU A 45 -5.59 8.16 1.80
CA LEU A 45 -5.21 8.65 0.47
C LEU A 45 -3.84 9.33 0.44
N GLY A 46 -3.29 9.64 1.62
CA GLY A 46 -1.99 10.27 1.79
C GLY A 46 -2.04 11.80 1.93
N LEU A 47 -0.90 12.36 2.24
CA LEU A 47 -0.67 13.77 2.54
C LEU A 47 -1.24 14.70 1.46
N GLY A 48 -2.03 15.69 1.87
CA GLY A 48 -2.67 16.68 1.01
C GLY A 48 -3.92 16.20 0.27
N ALA A 49 -4.24 14.90 0.29
CA ALA A 49 -5.26 14.34 -0.60
C ALA A 49 -6.70 14.75 -0.22
N TYR A 50 -7.02 14.80 1.06
CA TYR A 50 -8.35 15.21 1.51
C TYR A 50 -8.49 16.72 1.60
N GLU A 51 -7.49 17.41 2.11
CA GLU A 51 -7.54 18.85 2.34
C GLU A 51 -7.60 19.61 1.01
N ALA A 52 -6.92 19.14 -0.03
CA ALA A 52 -7.01 19.71 -1.38
C ALA A 52 -8.44 19.70 -1.96
N ASN A 53 -9.29 18.78 -1.47
CA ASN A 53 -10.70 18.67 -1.89
C ASN A 53 -11.69 19.27 -0.87
N GLY A 54 -11.19 20.05 0.11
CA GLY A 54 -12.03 20.65 1.15
C GLY A 54 -12.66 19.64 2.10
N SER A 55 -12.07 18.45 2.24
CA SER A 55 -12.50 17.40 3.15
C SER A 55 -11.41 17.13 4.18
N ILE A 56 -11.74 16.53 5.31
CA ILE A 56 -10.81 16.15 6.36
C ILE A 56 -11.00 14.67 6.72
N ALA A 57 -9.91 14.01 7.05
CA ALA A 57 -9.89 12.73 7.77
C ALA A 57 -10.24 12.98 9.26
N PRO A 58 -10.28 11.97 10.13
CA PRO A 58 -10.49 12.19 11.57
C PRO A 58 -9.50 13.15 12.22
N CYS A 59 -8.28 13.26 11.66
CA CYS A 59 -7.30 14.31 11.94
C CYS A 59 -6.90 14.98 10.63
N THR A 60 -6.54 16.25 10.66
CA THR A 60 -5.85 16.93 9.56
C THR A 60 -4.46 16.34 9.38
N ASP A 61 -3.84 16.57 8.21
CA ASP A 61 -2.47 16.12 7.98
C ASP A 61 -1.49 16.72 9.00
N GLU A 62 -1.68 17.99 9.38
CA GLU A 62 -0.86 18.64 10.40
C GLU A 62 -1.08 18.05 11.80
N GLU A 63 -2.31 17.72 12.19
CA GLU A 63 -2.59 17.03 13.45
C GLU A 63 -1.96 15.63 13.51
N TYR A 64 -1.97 14.86 12.41
CA TYR A 64 -1.24 13.60 12.33
C TYR A 64 0.27 13.80 12.51
N LEU A 65 0.86 14.84 11.90
CA LEU A 65 2.27 15.17 12.02
C LEU A 65 2.63 15.64 13.45
N GLN A 66 1.76 16.36 14.14
CA GLN A 66 1.93 16.73 15.54
C GLN A 66 1.89 15.50 16.46
N LEU A 67 0.99 14.58 16.17
CA LEU A 67 0.77 13.37 16.98
C LEU A 67 1.99 12.47 17.02
N ILE A 68 2.78 12.39 15.95
CA ILE A 68 3.93 11.48 15.87
C ILE A 68 5.22 12.04 16.50
N GLN A 69 5.25 13.31 16.90
CA GLN A 69 6.46 13.96 17.42
C GLN A 69 7.18 13.16 18.54
N PRO A 70 6.46 12.59 19.53
CA PRO A 70 7.10 11.81 20.61
C PRO A 70 7.77 10.52 20.13
N TYR A 71 7.41 10.01 18.96
CA TYR A 71 7.83 8.70 18.45
C TYR A 71 8.96 8.78 17.43
N LEU A 72 9.29 9.97 16.89
CA LEU A 72 10.29 10.15 15.84
C LEU A 72 11.74 9.81 16.26
N SER A 73 12.02 9.72 17.56
CA SER A 73 13.29 9.23 18.07
C SER A 73 13.35 7.71 18.22
N GLN A 74 12.22 7.03 18.13
CA GLN A 74 12.05 5.60 18.35
C GLN A 74 11.75 4.83 17.06
N ALA A 75 11.17 5.51 16.06
CA ALA A 75 10.73 4.90 14.81
C ALA A 75 11.00 5.82 13.60
N GLU A 76 11.23 5.20 12.46
CA GLU A 76 11.25 5.84 11.16
C GLU A 76 9.80 5.95 10.65
N ILE A 77 9.17 7.10 10.90
CA ILE A 77 7.78 7.33 10.53
C ILE A 77 7.72 8.22 9.30
N GLY A 78 6.89 7.84 8.34
CA GLY A 78 6.68 8.58 7.09
C GLY A 78 5.23 8.60 6.65
N MET A 79 4.97 9.34 5.59
CA MET A 79 3.65 9.46 4.98
C MET A 79 3.71 9.16 3.48
N PHE A 80 2.64 8.54 2.99
CA PHE A 80 2.39 8.40 1.56
C PHE A 80 1.81 9.68 0.98
N LEU A 81 2.10 9.97 -0.30
CA LEU A 81 1.36 10.95 -1.08
C LEU A 81 1.36 10.57 -2.57
N GLY A 82 0.24 10.81 -3.24
CA GLY A 82 0.19 10.68 -4.70
C GLY A 82 1.11 11.71 -5.35
N TYR A 83 1.75 11.37 -6.46
CA TYR A 83 2.73 12.26 -7.11
C TYR A 83 2.21 13.68 -7.42
N LYS A 84 0.91 13.82 -7.68
CA LYS A 84 0.27 15.14 -7.91
C LYS A 84 0.22 16.01 -6.66
N ASN A 85 0.27 15.40 -5.48
CA ASN A 85 0.31 16.08 -4.20
C ASN A 85 1.74 16.28 -3.68
N ALA A 86 2.76 15.76 -4.39
CA ALA A 86 4.17 15.95 -4.06
C ALA A 86 4.64 17.36 -4.45
N THR A 87 4.04 18.35 -3.81
CA THR A 87 4.25 19.78 -4.03
C THR A 87 5.10 20.39 -2.92
N GLN A 88 5.73 21.53 -3.18
CA GLN A 88 6.56 22.24 -2.19
C GLN A 88 5.82 22.45 -0.84
N PRO A 89 4.56 22.93 -0.79
CA PRO A 89 3.86 23.14 0.48
C PRO A 89 3.70 21.86 1.31
N ASN A 90 3.37 20.71 0.67
CA ASN A 90 3.20 19.44 1.36
C ASN A 90 4.54 18.87 1.84
N VAL A 91 5.59 19.02 1.03
CA VAL A 91 6.94 18.62 1.42
C VAL A 91 7.46 19.46 2.58
N ASP A 92 7.26 20.79 2.54
CA ASP A 92 7.65 21.70 3.61
C ASP A 92 6.89 21.41 4.92
N LEU A 93 5.60 21.07 4.82
CA LEU A 93 4.81 20.67 5.98
C LEU A 93 5.40 19.42 6.63
N ALA A 94 5.67 18.37 5.85
CA ALA A 94 6.28 17.13 6.34
C ALA A 94 7.66 17.37 6.98
N ALA A 95 8.50 18.15 6.32
CA ALA A 95 9.85 18.47 6.80
C ALA A 95 9.83 19.29 8.10
N ARG A 96 8.91 20.26 8.24
CA ARG A 96 8.75 21.09 9.43
C ARG A 96 8.52 20.25 10.68
N TYR A 97 7.78 19.15 10.55
CA TYR A 97 7.50 18.22 11.65
C TYR A 97 8.53 17.09 11.78
N GLY A 98 9.59 17.11 11.00
CA GLY A 98 10.70 16.15 11.12
C GLY A 98 10.38 14.74 10.64
N LEU A 99 9.41 14.61 9.72
CA LEU A 99 9.06 13.33 9.12
C LEU A 99 10.30 12.67 8.52
N LYS A 100 10.44 11.35 8.66
CA LYS A 100 11.67 10.65 8.27
C LYS A 100 11.71 10.30 6.79
N PHE A 101 10.54 9.98 6.20
CA PHE A 101 10.44 9.71 4.77
C PHE A 101 9.10 10.18 4.20
N LEU A 102 9.13 10.49 2.91
CA LEU A 102 7.94 10.57 2.07
C LEU A 102 7.93 9.39 1.10
N ARG A 103 6.78 8.77 0.92
CA ARG A 103 6.58 7.73 -0.08
C ARG A 103 5.66 8.25 -1.17
N ILE A 104 6.26 8.56 -2.31
CA ILE A 104 5.51 9.07 -3.47
C ILE A 104 4.99 7.89 -4.27
N GLY A 105 3.77 8.00 -4.81
CA GLY A 105 3.19 6.92 -5.61
C GLY A 105 2.48 7.41 -6.85
N ALA A 106 2.63 6.64 -7.92
CA ALA A 106 1.83 6.73 -9.14
C ALA A 106 1.50 5.34 -9.67
N ASN A 107 0.54 5.23 -10.59
CA ASN A 107 0.37 3.97 -11.30
C ASN A 107 1.63 3.66 -12.13
N ALA A 108 1.97 2.39 -12.26
CA ALA A 108 3.02 1.96 -13.16
C ALA A 108 2.77 2.52 -14.59
N GLY A 109 3.81 3.09 -15.17
CA GLY A 109 3.78 3.84 -16.43
C GLY A 109 3.54 5.34 -16.30
N ASP A 110 3.23 5.87 -15.11
CA ASP A 110 3.00 7.30 -14.87
C ASP A 110 4.15 7.96 -14.06
N GLY A 111 5.24 7.23 -13.79
CA GLY A 111 6.31 7.63 -12.86
C GLY A 111 7.07 8.90 -13.24
N ALA A 112 7.18 9.23 -14.52
CA ALA A 112 7.89 10.43 -14.97
C ALA A 112 7.39 11.72 -14.30
N GLY A 113 6.08 11.79 -13.99
CA GLY A 113 5.48 12.91 -13.28
C GLY A 113 5.88 13.05 -11.81
N ALA A 114 6.50 12.02 -11.22
CA ALA A 114 6.91 12.02 -9.82
C ALA A 114 8.33 12.58 -9.58
N CYS A 115 9.16 12.70 -10.61
CA CYS A 115 10.57 13.09 -10.45
C CYS A 115 10.76 14.44 -9.75
N GLU A 116 9.87 15.40 -9.98
CA GLU A 116 9.97 16.69 -9.27
C GLU A 116 9.69 16.53 -7.78
N GLY A 117 8.61 15.81 -7.41
CA GLY A 117 8.30 15.51 -6.02
C GLY A 117 9.43 14.74 -5.30
N ILE A 118 10.08 13.80 -5.99
CA ILE A 118 11.25 13.08 -5.46
C ILE A 118 12.36 14.08 -5.12
N ARG A 119 12.71 14.97 -6.05
CA ARG A 119 13.74 15.99 -5.83
C ARG A 119 13.41 16.92 -4.67
N LEU A 120 12.15 17.34 -4.56
CA LEU A 120 11.68 18.18 -3.45
C LEU A 120 11.84 17.47 -2.10
N ALA A 121 11.42 16.22 -1.98
CA ALA A 121 11.58 15.43 -0.75
C ALA A 121 13.06 15.27 -0.37
N LYS A 122 13.91 14.97 -1.34
CA LYS A 122 15.38 14.87 -1.14
C LYS A 122 16.00 16.20 -0.74
N ALA A 123 15.63 17.30 -1.38
CA ALA A 123 16.11 18.64 -1.05
C ALA A 123 15.71 19.08 0.37
N ALA A 124 14.55 18.60 0.85
CA ALA A 124 14.10 18.82 2.22
C ALA A 124 14.76 17.89 3.26
N GLY A 125 15.71 17.03 2.84
CA GLY A 125 16.48 16.16 3.74
C GLY A 125 15.77 14.89 4.18
N MET A 126 14.63 14.57 3.61
CA MET A 126 13.90 13.33 3.90
C MET A 126 14.36 12.18 3.00
N LYS A 127 14.19 10.94 3.48
CA LYS A 127 14.24 9.80 2.58
C LYS A 127 13.03 9.86 1.63
N CYS A 128 13.25 9.50 0.37
CA CYS A 128 12.20 9.37 -0.62
C CYS A 128 12.04 7.93 -1.05
N ARG A 129 10.90 7.33 -0.70
CA ARG A 129 10.47 6.00 -1.15
C ARG A 129 9.49 6.16 -2.28
N TYR A 130 9.35 5.14 -3.13
CA TYR A 130 8.42 5.20 -4.25
C TYR A 130 7.57 3.95 -4.38
N SER A 131 6.30 4.13 -4.75
CA SER A 131 5.34 3.06 -5.00
C SER A 131 4.96 2.97 -6.47
N LEU A 132 5.36 1.90 -7.13
CA LEU A 132 4.88 1.50 -8.46
C LEU A 132 3.50 0.85 -8.31
N MET A 133 2.44 1.66 -8.20
CA MET A 133 1.09 1.15 -7.99
C MET A 133 0.60 0.38 -9.22
N LYS A 134 -0.13 -0.74 -8.99
CA LYS A 134 -0.62 -1.62 -10.06
C LYS A 134 0.53 -2.14 -10.94
N ALA A 135 1.61 -2.58 -10.32
CA ALA A 135 2.83 -3.02 -11.01
C ALA A 135 2.55 -4.02 -12.14
N TYR A 136 1.55 -4.87 -11.98
CA TYR A 136 1.12 -5.89 -12.94
C TYR A 136 0.56 -5.38 -14.28
N VAL A 137 0.37 -4.07 -14.47
CA VAL A 137 -0.09 -3.51 -15.76
C VAL A 137 1.03 -3.32 -16.77
N LEU A 138 2.29 -3.37 -16.33
CA LEU A 138 3.47 -3.39 -17.16
C LEU A 138 4.13 -4.77 -17.13
N SER A 139 4.91 -5.11 -18.13
CA SER A 139 5.78 -6.27 -18.03
C SER A 139 6.91 -6.02 -17.01
N PRO A 140 7.57 -7.09 -16.48
CA PRO A 140 8.69 -6.92 -15.55
C PRO A 140 9.80 -6.01 -16.09
N LYS A 141 10.13 -6.09 -17.38
CA LYS A 141 11.15 -5.25 -18.03
C LYS A 141 10.74 -3.77 -18.12
N GLU A 142 9.53 -3.50 -18.56
CA GLU A 142 9.00 -2.12 -18.61
C GLU A 142 8.95 -1.48 -17.22
N LEU A 143 8.55 -2.26 -16.20
CA LEU A 143 8.55 -1.79 -14.81
C LEU A 143 9.97 -1.51 -14.32
N ALA A 144 10.95 -2.33 -14.70
CA ALA A 144 12.36 -2.13 -14.35
C ALA A 144 12.97 -0.89 -15.05
N GLU A 145 12.58 -0.60 -16.29
CA GLU A 145 12.97 0.64 -16.99
C GLU A 145 12.42 1.88 -16.27
N GLU A 146 11.14 1.84 -15.87
CA GLU A 146 10.54 2.93 -15.06
C GLU A 146 11.25 3.07 -13.71
N ALA A 147 11.53 1.96 -13.01
CA ALA A 147 12.24 1.94 -11.74
C ALA A 147 13.63 2.59 -11.85
N LYS A 148 14.37 2.31 -12.92
CA LYS A 148 15.68 2.93 -13.18
C LYS A 148 15.57 4.43 -13.39
N MET A 149 14.63 4.88 -14.21
CA MET A 149 14.38 6.31 -14.44
C MET A 149 14.04 7.03 -13.11
N LEU A 150 13.24 6.41 -12.25
CA LEU A 150 12.87 6.96 -10.96
C LEU A 150 14.05 6.98 -9.98
N ALA A 151 14.88 5.93 -9.95
CA ALA A 151 16.09 5.87 -9.15
C ALA A 151 17.06 7.00 -9.52
N ASP A 152 17.23 7.29 -10.82
CA ASP A 152 18.03 8.40 -11.33
C ASP A 152 17.52 9.80 -10.87
N CYS A 153 16.23 9.90 -10.44
CA CYS A 153 15.69 11.11 -9.83
C CYS A 153 16.10 11.28 -8.35
N GLY A 154 16.72 10.27 -7.73
CA GLY A 154 17.26 10.34 -6.37
C GLY A 154 16.50 9.56 -5.30
N LEU A 155 15.77 8.50 -5.67
CA LEU A 155 15.07 7.62 -4.73
C LEU A 155 16.03 6.90 -3.78
N ASP A 156 15.53 6.61 -2.57
CA ASP A 156 16.19 5.76 -1.59
C ASP A 156 15.63 4.32 -1.56
N GLU A 157 14.42 4.09 -2.09
CA GLU A 157 13.76 2.78 -2.12
C GLU A 157 12.63 2.78 -3.15
N ILE A 158 12.40 1.63 -3.77
CA ILE A 158 11.30 1.46 -4.74
C ILE A 158 10.47 0.21 -4.42
N THR A 159 9.14 0.34 -4.45
CA THR A 159 8.20 -0.72 -4.08
C THR A 159 7.43 -1.22 -5.29
N ILE A 160 7.45 -2.54 -5.51
CA ILE A 160 6.52 -3.24 -6.40
C ILE A 160 5.19 -3.39 -5.66
N MET A 161 4.10 -2.80 -6.20
CA MET A 161 2.79 -2.90 -5.57
C MET A 161 1.85 -3.81 -6.37
N ASP A 162 1.54 -4.97 -5.82
CA ASP A 162 0.43 -5.81 -6.27
C ASP A 162 -0.89 -5.26 -5.69
N SER A 163 -1.35 -4.15 -6.27
CA SER A 163 -2.50 -3.38 -5.78
C SER A 163 -3.85 -4.09 -5.89
N ALA A 164 -3.92 -5.22 -6.59
CA ALA A 164 -5.13 -6.03 -6.73
C ALA A 164 -4.99 -7.42 -6.10
N GLY A 165 -3.82 -7.76 -5.56
CA GLY A 165 -3.55 -9.09 -5.02
C GLY A 165 -3.69 -10.19 -6.07
N THR A 166 -3.22 -9.92 -7.31
CA THR A 166 -3.39 -10.80 -8.48
C THR A 166 -2.14 -11.58 -8.86
N MET A 167 -0.96 -11.14 -8.39
CA MET A 167 0.30 -11.78 -8.76
C MET A 167 0.40 -13.20 -8.18
N MET A 168 0.91 -14.09 -9.01
CA MET A 168 1.35 -15.41 -8.58
C MET A 168 2.81 -15.34 -8.07
N PRO A 169 3.27 -16.28 -7.21
CA PRO A 169 4.64 -16.22 -6.68
C PRO A 169 5.73 -16.15 -7.77
N HIS A 170 5.59 -16.89 -8.87
CA HIS A 170 6.55 -16.85 -9.97
C HIS A 170 6.54 -15.50 -10.74
N GLU A 171 5.39 -14.83 -10.80
CA GLU A 171 5.30 -13.48 -11.39
C GLU A 171 5.99 -12.48 -10.46
N THR A 172 5.69 -12.51 -9.16
CA THR A 172 6.35 -11.67 -8.15
C THR A 172 7.87 -11.85 -8.19
N GLU A 173 8.34 -13.11 -8.29
CA GLU A 173 9.75 -13.42 -8.48
C GLU A 173 10.33 -12.74 -9.72
N ALA A 174 9.64 -12.83 -10.87
CA ALA A 174 10.10 -12.25 -12.13
C ALA A 174 10.19 -10.71 -12.05
N TYR A 175 9.14 -10.03 -11.54
CA TYR A 175 9.17 -8.59 -11.34
C TYR A 175 10.30 -8.16 -10.40
N THR A 176 10.47 -8.86 -9.29
CA THR A 176 11.50 -8.52 -8.31
C THR A 176 12.91 -8.68 -8.87
N LYS A 177 13.19 -9.78 -9.58
CA LYS A 177 14.50 -10.01 -10.22
C LYS A 177 14.87 -8.93 -11.22
N GLU A 178 13.92 -8.53 -12.07
CA GLU A 178 14.19 -7.47 -13.06
C GLU A 178 14.47 -6.13 -12.37
N LEU A 179 13.71 -5.76 -11.33
CA LEU A 179 13.95 -4.51 -10.62
C LEU A 179 15.27 -4.54 -9.85
N VAL A 180 15.57 -5.62 -9.12
CA VAL A 180 16.84 -5.77 -8.38
C VAL A 180 18.05 -5.70 -9.32
N ALA A 181 17.92 -6.20 -10.55
CA ALA A 181 18.98 -6.11 -11.54
C ALA A 181 19.11 -4.69 -12.16
N ALA A 182 18.06 -3.88 -12.12
CA ALA A 182 18.03 -2.58 -12.79
C ALA A 182 18.44 -1.40 -11.89
N VAL A 183 18.33 -1.52 -10.56
CA VAL A 183 18.57 -0.43 -9.61
C VAL A 183 19.50 -0.84 -8.47
N ASP A 184 20.31 0.10 -7.98
CA ASP A 184 21.24 -0.10 -6.84
C ASP A 184 20.60 0.28 -5.48
N ILE A 185 19.29 0.57 -5.47
CA ILE A 185 18.53 0.91 -4.25
C ILE A 185 17.71 -0.28 -3.77
N PRO A 186 17.32 -0.35 -2.47
CA PRO A 186 16.44 -1.38 -1.96
C PRO A 186 15.15 -1.51 -2.77
N VAL A 187 14.80 -2.75 -3.12
CA VAL A 187 13.52 -3.10 -3.73
C VAL A 187 12.60 -3.63 -2.63
N ALA A 188 11.41 -3.07 -2.55
CA ALA A 188 10.35 -3.45 -1.63
C ALA A 188 9.22 -4.17 -2.35
N PHE A 189 8.46 -4.96 -1.61
CA PHE A 189 7.24 -5.62 -2.09
C PHE A 189 6.05 -5.27 -1.21
N HIS A 190 4.94 -4.88 -1.84
CA HIS A 190 3.63 -4.63 -1.23
C HIS A 190 2.58 -5.49 -1.93
N GLY A 191 1.98 -6.43 -1.21
CA GLY A 191 1.01 -7.36 -1.77
C GLY A 191 -0.34 -7.31 -1.07
N HIS A 192 -1.42 -7.06 -1.84
CA HIS A 192 -2.78 -7.30 -1.38
C HIS A 192 -3.10 -8.80 -1.37
N ASN A 193 -4.09 -9.21 -0.57
CA ASN A 193 -4.36 -10.61 -0.25
C ASN A 193 -5.59 -11.18 -0.99
N ASN A 194 -5.97 -10.61 -2.13
CA ASN A 194 -7.20 -10.99 -2.82
C ASN A 194 -7.24 -12.46 -3.29
N LEU A 195 -6.12 -13.00 -3.72
CA LEU A 195 -5.98 -14.44 -4.03
C LEU A 195 -5.49 -15.29 -2.84
N GLY A 196 -5.33 -14.71 -1.65
CA GLY A 196 -4.80 -15.43 -0.49
C GLY A 196 -3.30 -15.74 -0.57
N LEU A 197 -2.55 -15.06 -1.44
CA LEU A 197 -1.14 -15.36 -1.73
C LEU A 197 -0.15 -14.30 -1.21
N SER A 198 -0.60 -13.30 -0.47
CA SER A 198 0.25 -12.16 -0.09
C SER A 198 1.54 -12.58 0.64
N VAL A 199 1.47 -13.50 1.59
CA VAL A 199 2.65 -14.02 2.29
C VAL A 199 3.53 -14.86 1.36
N ALA A 200 2.93 -15.70 0.50
CA ALA A 200 3.69 -16.52 -0.47
C ALA A 200 4.42 -15.62 -1.48
N ASN A 201 3.78 -14.55 -1.92
CA ASN A 201 4.39 -13.55 -2.80
C ASN A 201 5.51 -12.78 -2.10
N ALA A 202 5.35 -12.43 -0.81
CA ALA A 202 6.42 -11.81 -0.03
C ALA A 202 7.66 -12.74 0.08
N ILE A 203 7.46 -14.05 0.25
CA ILE A 203 8.56 -15.04 0.25
C ILE A 203 9.24 -15.04 -1.12
N ALA A 204 8.47 -15.16 -2.22
CA ALA A 204 9.03 -15.16 -3.57
C ALA A 204 9.82 -13.87 -3.88
N ALA A 205 9.31 -12.71 -3.42
CA ALA A 205 10.03 -11.43 -3.53
C ALA A 205 11.34 -11.44 -2.72
N ALA A 206 11.33 -11.99 -1.49
CA ALA A 206 12.52 -12.13 -0.66
C ALA A 206 13.59 -13.00 -1.31
N GLU A 207 13.19 -14.15 -1.86
CA GLU A 207 14.08 -15.07 -2.57
C GLU A 207 14.65 -14.45 -3.86
N ALA A 208 13.91 -13.52 -4.48
CA ALA A 208 14.32 -12.77 -5.66
C ALA A 208 15.17 -11.52 -5.33
N GLY A 209 15.38 -11.18 -4.06
CA GLY A 209 16.27 -10.11 -3.62
C GLY A 209 15.57 -8.86 -3.08
N ALA A 210 14.26 -8.86 -2.91
CA ALA A 210 13.59 -7.78 -2.16
C ALA A 210 14.06 -7.76 -0.70
N THR A 211 14.19 -6.57 -0.15
CA THR A 211 14.72 -6.37 1.21
C THR A 211 13.77 -5.66 2.16
N VAL A 212 12.69 -5.09 1.65
CA VAL A 212 11.65 -4.41 2.41
C VAL A 212 10.29 -5.00 2.08
N PHE A 213 9.46 -5.22 3.11
CA PHE A 213 8.14 -5.85 2.98
C PHE A 213 7.08 -5.01 3.65
N ASP A 214 6.13 -4.55 2.85
CA ASP A 214 4.96 -3.82 3.34
C ASP A 214 3.94 -4.81 3.88
N CYS A 215 3.35 -4.45 5.00
CA CYS A 215 2.32 -5.25 5.65
C CYS A 215 1.32 -4.36 6.40
N GLY A 216 0.31 -4.96 6.97
CA GLY A 216 -0.65 -4.27 7.84
C GLY A 216 -1.11 -5.16 8.97
N LEU A 217 -1.20 -4.62 10.19
CA LEU A 217 -1.75 -5.32 11.35
C LEU A 217 -3.12 -5.91 11.00
N LEU A 218 -3.33 -7.19 11.30
CA LEU A 218 -4.56 -7.94 10.97
C LEU A 218 -4.89 -7.94 9.46
N GLY A 219 -3.92 -7.63 8.61
CA GLY A 219 -4.13 -7.48 7.16
C GLY A 219 -5.02 -6.30 6.77
N MET A 220 -5.18 -5.30 7.64
CA MET A 220 -6.03 -4.14 7.36
C MET A 220 -5.62 -3.41 6.08
N ALA A 221 -6.52 -3.30 5.13
CA ALA A 221 -6.41 -2.50 3.90
C ALA A 221 -7.76 -2.51 3.15
N ARG A 222 -7.76 -1.97 1.96
CA ARG A 222 -8.89 -2.13 1.02
C ARG A 222 -9.06 -3.59 0.61
N SER A 223 -10.25 -3.92 0.10
CA SER A 223 -10.58 -5.22 -0.52
C SER A 223 -10.35 -6.38 0.45
N ALA A 224 -9.55 -7.36 0.10
CA ALA A 224 -9.20 -8.50 0.96
C ALA A 224 -8.03 -8.22 1.93
N GLY A 225 -7.59 -6.97 2.00
CA GLY A 225 -6.51 -6.56 2.88
C GLY A 225 -5.12 -6.71 2.29
N ASN A 226 -4.12 -6.36 3.10
CA ASN A 226 -2.70 -6.50 2.80
C ASN A 226 -2.15 -7.85 3.33
N CYS A 227 -0.89 -8.11 3.05
CA CYS A 227 -0.11 -9.08 3.81
C CYS A 227 -0.20 -8.74 5.30
N ALA A 228 -0.72 -9.64 6.11
CA ALA A 228 -0.89 -9.38 7.55
C ALA A 228 0.48 -9.37 8.23
N THR A 229 0.74 -8.33 9.05
CA THR A 229 2.03 -8.11 9.72
C THR A 229 2.43 -9.31 10.58
N GLU A 230 1.53 -9.82 11.38
CA GLU A 230 1.75 -10.97 12.26
C GLU A 230 2.07 -12.25 11.46
N LEU A 231 1.39 -12.47 10.33
CA LEU A 231 1.64 -13.63 9.48
C LEU A 231 2.98 -13.52 8.75
N LEU A 232 3.30 -12.34 8.24
CA LEU A 232 4.59 -12.06 7.61
C LEU A 232 5.73 -12.29 8.61
N VAL A 233 5.65 -11.68 9.79
CA VAL A 233 6.68 -11.80 10.83
C VAL A 233 6.85 -13.26 11.26
N ALA A 234 5.77 -13.96 11.59
CA ALA A 234 5.80 -15.36 12.00
C ALA A 234 6.45 -16.26 10.92
N THR A 235 6.07 -16.06 9.65
CA THR A 235 6.57 -16.85 8.54
C THR A 235 8.05 -16.57 8.29
N PHE A 236 8.43 -15.29 8.26
CA PHE A 236 9.82 -14.90 8.00
C PHE A 236 10.76 -15.25 9.16
N GLN A 237 10.28 -15.29 10.41
CA GLN A 237 11.07 -15.83 11.53
C GLN A 237 11.39 -17.30 11.37
N ARG A 238 10.48 -18.10 10.81
CA ARG A 238 10.77 -19.50 10.44
C ARG A 238 11.84 -19.62 9.35
N LEU A 239 11.95 -18.60 8.48
CA LEU A 239 12.99 -18.51 7.46
C LEU A 239 14.29 -17.89 7.99
N GLY A 240 14.33 -17.46 9.26
CA GLY A 240 15.51 -16.90 9.92
C GLY A 240 15.65 -15.38 9.85
N TYR A 241 14.64 -14.65 9.35
CA TYR A 241 14.59 -13.21 9.25
C TYR A 241 13.80 -12.58 10.42
N PHE A 242 13.79 -11.25 10.53
CA PHE A 242 13.02 -10.44 11.49
C PHE A 242 13.14 -10.89 12.96
N LYS A 243 14.34 -11.35 13.36
CA LYS A 243 14.60 -11.87 14.72
C LYS A 243 14.51 -10.80 15.80
N ASP A 244 14.63 -9.53 15.40
CA ASP A 244 14.54 -8.38 16.29
C ASP A 244 13.08 -7.97 16.59
N ILE A 245 12.12 -8.53 15.87
CA ILE A 245 10.70 -8.31 16.12
C ILE A 245 10.19 -9.35 17.13
N ASP A 246 9.64 -8.87 18.23
CA ASP A 246 9.03 -9.70 19.27
C ASP A 246 7.60 -10.10 18.86
N LEU A 247 7.47 -11.26 18.21
CA LEU A 247 6.18 -11.78 17.75
C LEU A 247 5.19 -11.95 18.91
N TYR A 248 5.65 -12.32 20.09
CA TYR A 248 4.74 -12.56 21.22
C TYR A 248 4.17 -11.25 21.76
N LYS A 249 4.97 -10.17 21.81
CA LYS A 249 4.45 -8.84 22.13
C LYS A 249 3.47 -8.35 21.06
N LEU A 250 3.79 -8.57 19.78
CA LEU A 250 2.89 -8.24 18.69
C LEU A 250 1.53 -8.93 18.85
N LEU A 251 1.53 -10.24 19.08
CA LEU A 251 0.30 -11.01 19.24
C LEU A 251 -0.47 -10.61 20.50
N ALA A 252 0.22 -10.34 21.61
CA ALA A 252 -0.43 -9.87 22.84
C ALA A 252 -1.10 -8.50 22.64
N PHE A 253 -0.46 -7.59 21.92
CA PHE A 253 -1.05 -6.31 21.53
C PHE A 253 -2.28 -6.50 20.63
N LEU A 254 -2.19 -7.37 19.63
CA LEU A 254 -3.31 -7.64 18.72
C LEU A 254 -4.52 -8.19 19.48
N ASP A 255 -4.32 -9.22 20.32
CA ASP A 255 -5.40 -9.86 21.06
C ASP A 255 -5.96 -8.99 22.18
N GLY A 256 -5.10 -8.28 22.91
CA GLY A 256 -5.48 -7.52 24.10
C GLY A 256 -6.03 -6.13 23.82
N GLU A 257 -5.61 -5.50 22.73
CA GLU A 257 -5.91 -4.09 22.47
C GLU A 257 -6.53 -3.85 21.09
N LEU A 258 -5.86 -4.30 20.01
CA LEU A 258 -6.27 -3.89 18.67
C LEU A 258 -7.55 -4.59 18.20
N ILE A 259 -7.67 -5.91 18.36
CA ILE A 259 -8.88 -6.66 17.97
C ILE A 259 -10.11 -6.11 18.72
N PRO A 260 -10.09 -5.94 20.05
CA PRO A 260 -11.20 -5.33 20.77
C PRO A 260 -11.55 -3.92 20.27
N ALA A 261 -10.54 -3.09 19.97
CA ALA A 261 -10.78 -1.75 19.48
C ALA A 261 -11.39 -1.73 18.06
N MET A 262 -11.07 -2.73 17.23
CA MET A 262 -11.59 -2.82 15.87
C MET A 262 -13.00 -3.44 15.78
N GLU A 263 -13.51 -4.04 16.85
CA GLU A 263 -14.90 -4.50 16.93
C GLU A 263 -15.89 -3.33 16.75
N GLU A 264 -15.55 -2.13 17.20
CA GLU A 264 -16.37 -0.93 17.02
C GLU A 264 -16.61 -0.61 15.52
N TYR A 265 -15.73 -1.04 14.64
CA TYR A 265 -15.80 -0.84 13.19
C TYR A 265 -16.32 -2.07 12.45
N ASN A 266 -16.76 -3.11 13.19
CA ASN A 266 -17.19 -4.38 12.60
C ASN A 266 -16.16 -4.95 11.61
N TYR A 267 -14.85 -4.79 11.93
CA TYR A 267 -13.78 -5.27 11.08
C TYR A 267 -13.56 -6.76 11.30
N HIS A 268 -13.74 -7.52 10.23
CA HIS A 268 -13.49 -8.95 10.21
C HIS A 268 -12.62 -9.29 9.01
N VAL A 269 -11.55 -10.04 9.24
CA VAL A 269 -10.67 -10.51 8.17
C VAL A 269 -11.33 -11.71 7.49
N ALA A 270 -11.75 -11.56 6.28
CA ALA A 270 -12.14 -12.67 5.43
C ALA A 270 -12.04 -12.26 3.96
N VAL A 271 -11.46 -13.09 3.13
CA VAL A 271 -11.54 -12.95 1.68
C VAL A 271 -12.98 -13.24 1.25
N LYS A 272 -13.71 -12.21 0.82
CA LYS A 272 -15.10 -12.34 0.33
C LYS A 272 -15.10 -12.77 -1.14
N PRO A 273 -16.21 -13.40 -1.66
CA PRO A 273 -16.30 -13.77 -3.08
C PRO A 273 -16.01 -12.61 -4.03
N PHE A 274 -16.46 -11.41 -3.68
CA PHE A 274 -16.19 -10.20 -4.45
C PHE A 274 -14.70 -9.85 -4.48
N ASP A 275 -14.01 -9.96 -3.34
CA ASP A 275 -12.57 -9.68 -3.25
C ASP A 275 -11.76 -10.71 -4.05
N LEU A 276 -12.21 -11.98 -4.04
CA LEU A 276 -11.62 -13.04 -4.86
C LEU A 276 -11.66 -12.70 -6.36
N ILE A 277 -12.81 -12.21 -6.85
CA ILE A 277 -12.97 -11.83 -8.27
C ILE A 277 -12.10 -10.63 -8.63
N LEU A 278 -11.99 -9.64 -7.75
CA LEU A 278 -11.08 -8.51 -7.97
C LEU A 278 -9.63 -8.99 -8.12
N GLY A 279 -9.18 -9.89 -7.25
CA GLY A 279 -7.84 -10.47 -7.32
C GLY A 279 -7.65 -11.31 -8.59
N LEU A 280 -8.59 -12.20 -8.90
CA LEU A 280 -8.54 -13.04 -10.10
C LEU A 280 -8.44 -12.21 -11.39
N ALA A 281 -9.19 -11.12 -11.47
CA ALA A 281 -9.24 -10.24 -12.63
C ALA A 281 -8.09 -9.21 -12.69
N GLY A 282 -7.35 -9.00 -11.61
CA GLY A 282 -6.40 -7.89 -11.49
C GLY A 282 -7.09 -6.52 -11.43
N CYS A 283 -8.31 -6.48 -10.90
CA CYS A 283 -9.11 -5.26 -10.82
C CYS A 283 -8.94 -4.54 -9.49
N HIS A 284 -8.43 -3.31 -9.51
CA HIS A 284 -8.28 -2.53 -8.29
C HIS A 284 -9.63 -2.13 -7.68
N SER A 285 -9.77 -2.23 -6.36
CA SER A 285 -11.01 -1.97 -5.61
C SER A 285 -11.56 -0.54 -5.77
N SER A 286 -10.77 0.42 -6.25
CA SER A 286 -11.24 1.77 -6.55
C SER A 286 -12.33 1.84 -7.64
N PHE A 287 -12.49 0.79 -8.44
CA PHE A 287 -13.49 0.71 -9.52
C PHE A 287 -14.78 0.00 -9.10
N THR A 288 -14.82 -0.61 -7.93
CA THR A 288 -15.92 -1.44 -7.43
C THR A 288 -17.29 -0.79 -7.60
N LYS A 289 -17.44 0.44 -7.11
CA LYS A 289 -18.73 1.16 -7.18
C LYS A 289 -19.19 1.39 -8.62
N ARG A 290 -18.26 1.64 -9.54
CA ARG A 290 -18.55 1.84 -10.96
C ARG A 290 -19.03 0.55 -11.61
N PHE A 291 -18.35 -0.57 -11.35
CA PHE A 291 -18.77 -1.88 -11.83
C PHE A 291 -20.15 -2.27 -11.31
N GLN A 292 -20.38 -2.10 -10.02
CA GLN A 292 -21.66 -2.42 -9.39
C GLN A 292 -22.79 -1.62 -10.03
N ASN A 293 -22.65 -0.30 -10.13
CA ASN A 293 -23.69 0.57 -10.71
C ASN A 293 -24.03 0.15 -12.14
N ILE A 294 -23.03 -0.13 -12.99
CA ILE A 294 -23.28 -0.50 -14.38
C ILE A 294 -23.87 -1.90 -14.48
N ALA A 295 -23.39 -2.85 -13.67
CA ALA A 295 -23.97 -4.20 -13.64
C ALA A 295 -25.44 -4.19 -13.23
N ASP A 296 -25.79 -3.42 -12.20
CA ASP A 296 -27.17 -3.27 -11.74
C ASP A 296 -28.06 -2.58 -12.78
N GLU A 297 -27.56 -1.50 -13.41
CA GLU A 297 -28.29 -0.75 -14.45
C GLU A 297 -28.58 -1.60 -15.69
N MET A 298 -27.59 -2.40 -16.12
CA MET A 298 -27.69 -3.17 -17.37
C MET A 298 -28.17 -4.62 -17.16
N GLY A 299 -28.33 -5.05 -15.90
CA GLY A 299 -28.82 -6.39 -15.57
C GLY A 299 -27.82 -7.50 -15.89
N VAL A 300 -26.49 -7.22 -15.87
CA VAL A 300 -25.46 -8.20 -16.22
C VAL A 300 -24.77 -8.77 -14.99
N PRO A 301 -24.22 -10.00 -15.08
CA PRO A 301 -23.49 -10.61 -13.96
C PRO A 301 -22.22 -9.83 -13.61
N LEU A 302 -22.19 -9.22 -12.42
CA LEU A 302 -21.10 -8.35 -11.94
C LEU A 302 -19.73 -9.02 -12.04
N TYR A 303 -19.59 -10.27 -11.62
CA TYR A 303 -18.30 -10.96 -11.59
C TYR A 303 -17.75 -11.22 -12.99
N GLN A 304 -18.62 -11.58 -13.92
CA GLN A 304 -18.22 -11.72 -15.34
C GLN A 304 -17.83 -10.38 -15.95
N LEU A 305 -18.59 -9.33 -15.67
CA LEU A 305 -18.27 -7.97 -16.14
C LEU A 305 -16.88 -7.52 -15.68
N ILE A 306 -16.56 -7.71 -14.39
CA ILE A 306 -15.26 -7.37 -13.83
C ILE A 306 -14.13 -8.12 -14.58
N VAL A 307 -14.29 -9.44 -14.77
CA VAL A 307 -13.28 -10.26 -15.44
C VAL A 307 -13.08 -9.84 -16.89
N GLU A 308 -14.17 -9.66 -17.65
CA GLU A 308 -14.07 -9.33 -19.08
C GLU A 308 -13.52 -7.93 -19.33
N VAL A 309 -13.90 -6.94 -18.52
CA VAL A 309 -13.31 -5.60 -18.60
C VAL A 309 -11.82 -5.61 -18.26
N SER A 310 -11.44 -6.35 -17.22
CA SER A 310 -10.04 -6.41 -16.78
C SER A 310 -9.12 -7.10 -17.79
N LYS A 311 -9.63 -7.95 -18.67
CA LYS A 311 -8.89 -8.48 -19.82
C LYS A 311 -8.51 -7.38 -20.82
N ARG A 312 -9.19 -6.25 -20.82
CA ARG A 312 -8.95 -5.12 -21.71
C ARG A 312 -8.18 -4.00 -21.04
N ASP A 313 -8.54 -3.63 -19.83
CA ASP A 313 -7.88 -2.58 -19.04
C ASP A 313 -7.96 -2.87 -17.54
N GLN A 314 -6.80 -3.16 -16.93
CA GLN A 314 -6.64 -3.34 -15.48
C GLN A 314 -6.25 -2.05 -14.76
N LYS A 315 -5.72 -1.07 -15.51
CA LYS A 315 -5.13 0.15 -14.93
C LYS A 315 -6.19 1.17 -14.54
N ALA A 316 -7.07 1.52 -15.48
CA ALA A 316 -8.04 2.60 -15.31
C ALA A 316 -9.25 2.45 -16.25
N PRO A 317 -10.04 1.36 -16.14
CA PRO A 317 -11.14 1.11 -17.05
C PRO A 317 -12.14 2.27 -17.05
N SER A 318 -12.40 2.82 -18.24
CA SER A 318 -13.37 3.89 -18.42
C SER A 318 -14.79 3.37 -18.26
N GLU A 319 -15.71 4.25 -17.92
CA GLU A 319 -17.15 3.89 -17.88
C GLU A 319 -17.66 3.42 -19.22
N GLU A 320 -17.19 4.03 -20.30
CA GLU A 320 -17.54 3.66 -21.67
C GLU A 320 -17.13 2.21 -21.99
N LEU A 321 -15.89 1.83 -21.64
CA LEU A 321 -15.40 0.46 -21.81
C LEU A 321 -16.23 -0.54 -21.02
N ILE A 322 -16.56 -0.21 -19.76
CA ILE A 322 -17.37 -1.09 -18.90
C ILE A 322 -18.77 -1.28 -19.50
N ARG A 323 -19.42 -0.22 -19.97
CA ARG A 323 -20.75 -0.28 -20.61
C ARG A 323 -20.74 -1.05 -21.92
N GLN A 324 -19.68 -0.87 -22.73
CA GLN A 324 -19.53 -1.62 -23.98
C GLN A 324 -19.46 -3.12 -23.71
N ILE A 325 -18.63 -3.56 -22.76
CA ILE A 325 -18.49 -4.98 -22.43
C ILE A 325 -19.75 -5.50 -21.74
N ALA A 326 -20.41 -4.70 -20.91
CA ALA A 326 -21.70 -5.08 -20.35
C ALA A 326 -22.75 -5.36 -21.43
N ALA A 327 -22.77 -4.57 -22.50
CA ALA A 327 -23.67 -4.82 -23.64
C ALA A 327 -23.37 -6.14 -24.37
N ASP A 328 -22.13 -6.61 -24.37
CA ASP A 328 -21.74 -7.89 -24.95
C ASP A 328 -22.11 -9.10 -24.07
N LEU A 329 -22.50 -8.85 -22.80
CA LEU A 329 -22.89 -9.87 -21.82
C LEU A 329 -24.41 -10.06 -21.71
N VAL A 330 -25.21 -9.20 -22.32
CA VAL A 330 -26.67 -9.32 -22.39
C VAL A 330 -27.05 -10.35 -23.48
#